data_ee3b1b2482d2efdd73ec0d6a185964fe
#
_entry.id   ee3b1b2482d2efdd73ec0d6a185964fe
#
_cell.length_a   1.000
_cell.length_b   1.000
_cell.length_c   1.000
_cell.angle_alpha   90.00
_cell.angle_beta   90.00
_cell.angle_gamma   90.00
#
_symmetry.space_group_name_H-M   'P 1'
#
loop_
_entity.id
_entity.type
_entity.pdbx_description
1 polymer ?
#
loop_
_entity_poly.entity_id
_entity_poly.type
_entity_poly.pdbx_seq_one_letter_code
_entity_poly.pdbx_strand_id
1 'polypeptide(L)'
;MATGNLARPLESTSPENKRGAIAHPATVRGGILWLYAISITMVHLLALLAFVPLFFSWTGLILAVGLTPFFGQSITICYHRLLAHRSFKTPKWFERLWVLVSLCCLQDTPAKWVANHRLHHSESDQQPDPHSPFVNFIWSHIGWLYFRNDYTRIAGMLQKYAKDILQDPFYMYLEKTWAGPMIYLAHVVLFYVVGFITGY
;
A
#
# COMPACT_ATOMS: atom_id res chain seq x y z
N MET A 1 -18.99 44.03 -0.89
CA MET A 1 -19.61 42.83 -0.29
C MET A 1 -19.73 41.76 -1.38
N ALA A 2 -18.81 40.83 -1.40
CA ALA A 2 -18.80 39.71 -2.35
C ALA A 2 -19.08 38.43 -1.54
N THR A 3 -20.28 37.89 -1.69
CA THR A 3 -20.76 36.67 -1.05
C THR A 3 -20.06 35.48 -1.71
N GLY A 4 -19.25 34.80 -0.93
CA GLY A 4 -18.54 33.58 -1.34
C GLY A 4 -19.51 32.48 -1.74
N ASN A 5 -19.28 31.96 -2.93
CA ASN A 5 -19.98 30.81 -3.48
C ASN A 5 -19.41 29.55 -2.78
N LEU A 6 -20.07 29.12 -1.70
CA LEU A 6 -19.83 27.84 -1.08
C LEU A 6 -20.18 26.74 -2.09
N ALA A 7 -19.18 26.04 -2.60
CA ALA A 7 -19.38 24.90 -3.47
C ALA A 7 -20.35 23.91 -2.80
N ARG A 8 -21.47 23.64 -3.48
CA ARG A 8 -22.42 22.59 -3.08
C ARG A 8 -21.68 21.26 -2.97
N PRO A 9 -21.99 20.44 -1.96
CA PRO A 9 -21.57 19.05 -1.96
C PRO A 9 -22.06 18.38 -3.25
N LEU A 10 -21.18 17.67 -3.93
CA LEU A 10 -21.54 16.86 -5.10
C LEU A 10 -22.56 15.82 -4.63
N GLU A 11 -23.82 16.00 -4.99
CA GLU A 11 -24.85 14.97 -4.84
C GLU A 11 -24.37 13.71 -5.58
N SER A 12 -24.24 12.62 -4.84
CA SER A 12 -23.86 11.31 -5.37
C SER A 12 -25.02 10.71 -6.15
N THR A 13 -25.16 11.09 -7.41
CA THR A 13 -25.99 10.36 -8.36
C THR A 13 -25.15 9.30 -9.04
N SER A 14 -24.75 8.25 -8.33
CA SER A 14 -24.27 7.04 -8.99
C SER A 14 -25.49 6.16 -9.29
N PRO A 15 -25.66 5.68 -10.53
CA PRO A 15 -26.69 4.70 -10.84
C PRO A 15 -26.41 3.42 -10.04
N GLU A 16 -27.30 3.06 -9.13
CA GLU A 16 -27.30 1.75 -8.48
C GLU A 16 -27.34 0.67 -9.54
N ASN A 17 -26.26 -0.08 -9.65
CA ASN A 17 -26.26 -1.27 -10.48
C ASN A 17 -27.09 -2.34 -9.76
N LYS A 18 -28.01 -2.99 -10.46
CA LYS A 18 -29.03 -3.95 -9.99
C LYS A 18 -28.49 -5.18 -9.19
N ARG A 19 -27.21 -5.19 -8.79
CA ARG A 19 -26.55 -6.25 -7.99
C ARG A 19 -25.82 -5.73 -6.75
N GLY A 20 -26.06 -4.51 -6.29
CA GLY A 20 -25.36 -3.95 -5.14
C GLY A 20 -23.88 -3.58 -5.42
N ALA A 21 -23.39 -3.70 -6.66
CA ALA A 21 -22.05 -3.30 -7.04
C ALA A 21 -21.99 -1.77 -7.17
N ILE A 22 -20.98 -1.15 -6.58
CA ILE A 22 -20.72 0.29 -6.74
C ILE A 22 -19.81 0.55 -7.94
N ALA A 23 -19.92 1.74 -8.52
CA ALA A 23 -19.01 2.17 -9.58
C ALA A 23 -17.57 2.38 -9.04
N HIS A 24 -16.59 2.38 -9.92
CA HIS A 24 -15.23 2.83 -9.58
C HIS A 24 -15.28 4.24 -9.00
N PRO A 25 -14.38 4.60 -8.04
CA PRO A 25 -14.34 5.95 -7.51
C PRO A 25 -14.27 7.01 -8.61
N ALA A 26 -15.16 8.00 -8.58
CA ALA A 26 -15.21 9.08 -9.57
C ALA A 26 -13.90 9.90 -9.65
N THR A 27 -13.05 9.76 -8.65
CA THR A 27 -11.71 10.36 -8.57
C THR A 27 -10.66 9.61 -9.39
N VAL A 28 -10.99 8.44 -9.93
CA VAL A 28 -10.13 7.67 -10.85
C VAL A 28 -10.27 8.26 -12.26
N ARG A 29 -9.27 8.98 -12.71
CA ARG A 29 -9.28 9.70 -14.01
C ARG A 29 -8.56 8.98 -15.15
N GLY A 30 -8.51 7.66 -15.12
CA GLY A 30 -8.18 6.84 -16.28
C GLY A 30 -6.70 6.78 -16.72
N GLY A 31 -5.77 7.35 -16.00
CA GLY A 31 -4.33 7.20 -16.31
C GLY A 31 -3.76 5.96 -15.63
N ILE A 32 -2.98 5.14 -16.38
CA ILE A 32 -2.27 4.00 -15.81
C ILE A 32 -1.00 4.49 -15.11
N LEU A 33 -0.76 3.98 -13.92
CA LEU A 33 0.46 4.17 -13.15
C LEU A 33 1.48 3.10 -13.58
N TRP A 34 2.15 3.35 -14.69
CA TRP A 34 3.03 2.37 -15.32
C TRP A 34 4.07 1.75 -14.37
N LEU A 35 4.64 2.54 -13.47
CA LEU A 35 5.60 2.02 -12.49
C LEU A 35 4.96 0.94 -11.60
N TYR A 36 3.77 1.22 -11.05
CA TYR A 36 3.05 0.26 -10.22
C TYR A 36 2.55 -0.94 -11.04
N ALA A 37 1.95 -0.69 -12.20
CA ALA A 37 1.43 -1.74 -13.06
C ALA A 37 2.53 -2.72 -13.49
N ILE A 38 3.67 -2.20 -13.95
CA ILE A 38 4.82 -3.02 -14.37
C ILE A 38 5.40 -3.76 -13.15
N SER A 39 5.66 -3.08 -12.03
CA SER A 39 6.28 -3.70 -10.87
C SER A 39 5.41 -4.82 -10.28
N ILE A 40 4.13 -4.58 -10.10
CA ILE A 40 3.20 -5.58 -9.54
C ILE A 40 3.06 -6.76 -10.50
N THR A 41 2.83 -6.50 -11.80
CA THR A 41 2.72 -7.56 -12.80
C THR A 41 4.01 -8.38 -12.88
N MET A 42 5.18 -7.72 -12.88
CA MET A 42 6.47 -8.39 -12.93
C MET A 42 6.68 -9.32 -11.72
N VAL A 43 6.37 -8.87 -10.51
CA VAL A 43 6.48 -9.71 -9.30
C VAL A 43 5.59 -10.94 -9.41
N HIS A 44 4.35 -10.81 -9.91
CA HIS A 44 3.46 -11.96 -10.11
C HIS A 44 4.00 -12.93 -11.19
N LEU A 45 4.51 -12.41 -12.31
CA LEU A 45 5.11 -13.25 -13.35
C LEU A 45 6.36 -13.97 -12.86
N LEU A 46 7.23 -13.28 -12.11
CA LEU A 46 8.42 -13.90 -11.51
C LEU A 46 8.04 -14.98 -10.49
N ALA A 47 6.96 -14.79 -9.74
CA ALA A 47 6.48 -15.81 -8.81
C ALA A 47 6.09 -17.12 -9.51
N LEU A 48 5.65 -17.06 -10.78
CA LEU A 48 5.34 -18.27 -11.57
C LEU A 48 6.58 -19.11 -11.87
N LEU A 49 7.77 -18.53 -11.83
CA LEU A 49 9.03 -19.29 -12.00
C LEU A 49 9.22 -20.36 -10.92
N ALA A 50 8.61 -20.19 -9.74
CA ALA A 50 8.63 -21.21 -8.69
C ALA A 50 8.02 -22.56 -9.12
N PHE A 51 7.18 -22.57 -10.17
CA PHE A 51 6.62 -23.81 -10.74
C PHE A 51 7.50 -24.44 -11.81
N VAL A 52 8.60 -23.79 -12.20
CA VAL A 52 9.57 -24.33 -13.16
C VAL A 52 10.60 -25.15 -12.39
N PRO A 53 10.82 -26.45 -12.70
CA PRO A 53 11.72 -27.32 -11.92
C PRO A 53 13.14 -26.76 -11.72
N LEU A 54 13.66 -26.02 -12.70
CA LEU A 54 14.98 -25.40 -12.64
C LEU A 54 15.09 -24.35 -11.50
N PHE A 55 14.00 -23.67 -11.17
CA PHE A 55 13.96 -22.60 -10.15
C PHE A 55 13.28 -23.06 -8.85
N PHE A 56 12.74 -24.27 -8.83
CA PHE A 56 12.11 -24.82 -7.63
C PHE A 56 13.14 -25.31 -6.63
N SER A 57 12.93 -24.96 -5.37
CA SER A 57 13.74 -25.46 -4.26
C SER A 57 12.83 -25.63 -3.02
N TRP A 58 12.94 -26.79 -2.36
CA TRP A 58 12.24 -27.03 -1.09
C TRP A 58 12.63 -26.04 -0.01
N THR A 59 13.91 -25.68 0.07
CA THR A 59 14.40 -24.64 0.98
C THR A 59 13.74 -23.29 0.68
N GLY A 60 13.69 -22.91 -0.61
CA GLY A 60 13.01 -21.70 -1.05
C GLY A 60 11.54 -21.70 -0.66
N LEU A 61 10.83 -22.81 -0.84
CA LEU A 61 9.43 -22.94 -0.44
C LEU A 61 9.25 -22.81 1.08
N ILE A 62 10.08 -23.47 1.89
CA ILE A 62 10.01 -23.39 3.36
C ILE A 62 10.28 -21.96 3.83
N LEU A 63 11.29 -21.30 3.25
CA LEU A 63 11.57 -19.89 3.55
C LEU A 63 10.41 -18.97 3.15
N ALA A 64 9.82 -19.16 1.97
CA ALA A 64 8.68 -18.38 1.52
C ALA A 64 7.49 -18.55 2.47
N VAL A 65 7.14 -19.79 2.83
CA VAL A 65 6.02 -20.08 3.76
C VAL A 65 6.28 -19.52 5.17
N GLY A 66 7.53 -19.53 5.65
CA GLY A 66 7.89 -19.00 6.96
C GLY A 66 8.03 -17.48 6.99
N LEU A 67 8.66 -16.88 5.99
CA LEU A 67 8.95 -15.45 5.99
C LEU A 67 7.77 -14.59 5.51
N THR A 68 6.94 -15.09 4.60
CA THR A 68 5.78 -14.33 4.12
C THR A 68 4.83 -13.92 5.26
N PRO A 69 4.44 -14.81 6.20
CA PRO A 69 3.66 -14.41 7.36
C PRO A 69 4.40 -13.41 8.25
N PHE A 70 5.70 -13.58 8.47
CA PHE A 70 6.51 -12.65 9.27
C PHE A 70 6.48 -11.23 8.69
N PHE A 71 6.78 -11.09 7.41
CA PHE A 71 6.73 -9.78 6.74
C PHE A 71 5.29 -9.24 6.66
N GLY A 72 4.31 -10.09 6.36
CA GLY A 72 2.89 -9.69 6.36
C GLY A 72 2.42 -9.18 7.73
N GLN A 73 2.86 -9.82 8.83
CA GLN A 73 2.57 -9.34 10.18
C GLN A 73 3.19 -7.98 10.47
N SER A 74 4.32 -7.62 9.85
CA SER A 74 4.89 -6.28 10.00
C SER A 74 3.93 -5.19 9.51
N ILE A 75 3.24 -5.41 8.40
CA ILE A 75 2.18 -4.49 7.92
C ILE A 75 1.02 -4.44 8.91
N THR A 76 0.52 -5.61 9.35
CA THR A 76 -0.62 -5.69 10.27
C THR A 76 -0.32 -5.07 11.63
N ILE A 77 0.85 -5.34 12.20
CA ILE A 77 1.21 -4.84 13.53
C ILE A 77 1.66 -3.39 13.44
N CYS A 78 2.56 -3.05 12.50
CA CYS A 78 3.16 -1.73 12.43
C CYS A 78 2.28 -0.73 11.67
N TYR A 79 2.10 -0.90 10.34
CA TYR A 79 1.37 0.10 9.56
C TYR A 79 -0.10 0.20 9.99
N HIS A 80 -0.77 -0.95 10.17
CA HIS A 80 -2.18 -0.99 10.50
C HIS A 80 -2.45 -0.63 11.97
N ARG A 81 -2.00 -1.48 12.92
CA ARG A 81 -2.38 -1.31 14.33
C ARG A 81 -1.63 -0.19 15.05
N LEU A 82 -0.30 -0.08 14.84
CA LEU A 82 0.50 0.91 15.52
C LEU A 82 0.35 2.31 14.91
N LEU A 83 0.55 2.46 13.59
CA LEU A 83 0.57 3.77 12.94
C LEU A 83 -0.82 4.27 12.56
N ALA A 84 -1.65 3.42 11.90
CA ALA A 84 -2.96 3.87 11.42
C ALA A 84 -3.98 3.98 12.57
N HIS A 85 -4.14 2.91 13.35
CA HIS A 85 -5.13 2.86 14.43
C HIS A 85 -4.60 3.32 15.79
N ARG A 86 -3.29 3.44 15.98
CA ARG A 86 -2.68 3.80 17.28
C ARG A 86 -3.16 2.93 18.44
N SER A 87 -3.39 1.63 18.17
CA SER A 87 -3.96 0.68 19.13
C SER A 87 -3.06 0.40 20.34
N PHE A 88 -1.77 0.68 20.22
CA PHE A 88 -0.79 0.54 21.29
C PHE A 88 0.39 1.48 21.06
N LYS A 89 1.29 1.57 22.05
CA LYS A 89 2.49 2.42 22.00
C LYS A 89 3.74 1.57 22.16
N THR A 90 4.81 1.97 21.49
CA THR A 90 6.12 1.33 21.59
C THR A 90 7.22 2.38 21.71
N PRO A 91 8.42 2.03 22.17
CA PRO A 91 9.59 2.88 22.03
C PRO A 91 9.86 3.19 20.54
N LYS A 92 10.31 4.41 20.24
CA LYS A 92 10.53 4.87 18.87
C LYS A 92 11.53 4.02 18.07
N TRP A 93 12.58 3.50 18.71
CA TRP A 93 13.53 2.62 18.04
C TRP A 93 12.85 1.33 17.54
N PHE A 94 11.94 0.76 18.33
CA PHE A 94 11.22 -0.46 17.98
C PHE A 94 10.18 -0.20 16.87
N GLU A 95 9.45 0.91 16.97
CA GLU A 95 8.54 1.38 15.91
C GLU A 95 9.28 1.50 14.57
N ARG A 96 10.43 2.20 14.56
CA ARG A 96 11.23 2.41 13.35
C ARG A 96 11.80 1.11 12.79
N LEU A 97 12.24 0.20 13.65
CA LEU A 97 12.69 -1.14 13.21
C LEU A 97 11.57 -1.87 12.46
N TRP A 98 10.36 -1.91 13.02
CA TRP A 98 9.22 -2.54 12.36
C TRP A 98 8.80 -1.83 11.07
N VAL A 99 8.94 -0.52 10.99
CA VAL A 99 8.73 0.23 9.74
C VAL A 99 9.71 -0.22 8.66
N LEU A 100 11.00 -0.40 9.00
CA LEU A 100 12.00 -0.89 8.04
C LEU A 100 11.63 -2.29 7.51
N VAL A 101 11.17 -3.18 8.39
CA VAL A 101 10.67 -4.50 7.98
C VAL A 101 9.44 -4.38 7.07
N SER A 102 8.51 -3.48 7.41
CA SER A 102 7.30 -3.24 6.60
C SER A 102 7.60 -2.68 5.20
N LEU A 103 8.65 -1.84 5.06
CA LEU A 103 9.10 -1.34 3.76
C LEU A 103 9.57 -2.47 2.84
N CYS A 104 10.03 -3.59 3.39
CA CYS A 104 10.38 -4.78 2.61
C CYS A 104 9.18 -5.47 1.95
N CYS A 105 7.95 -5.12 2.33
CA CYS A 105 6.72 -5.63 1.70
C CYS A 105 6.30 -4.88 0.44
N LEU A 106 6.97 -3.77 0.06
CA LEU A 106 6.62 -2.90 -1.07
C LEU A 106 5.17 -2.36 -1.03
N GLN A 107 4.63 -2.14 0.16
CA GLN A 107 3.28 -1.59 0.33
C GLN A 107 3.29 -0.08 0.53
N ASP A 108 4.07 0.65 -0.28
CA ASP A 108 4.22 2.10 -0.24
C ASP A 108 4.93 2.63 1.04
N THR A 109 5.03 3.96 1.16
CA THR A 109 5.56 4.60 2.36
C THR A 109 4.58 4.53 3.52
N PRO A 110 5.04 4.61 4.79
CA PRO A 110 4.14 4.61 5.94
C PRO A 110 3.06 5.68 5.88
N ALA A 111 3.40 6.89 5.43
CA ALA A 111 2.45 8.00 5.36
C ALA A 111 1.34 7.73 4.32
N LYS A 112 1.70 7.24 3.14
CA LYS A 112 0.73 6.89 2.09
C LYS A 112 -0.15 5.72 2.51
N TRP A 113 0.46 4.68 3.07
CA TRP A 113 -0.29 3.51 3.54
C TRP A 113 -1.33 3.91 4.60
N VAL A 114 -0.88 4.65 5.63
CA VAL A 114 -1.76 5.12 6.71
C VAL A 114 -2.86 6.03 6.17
N ALA A 115 -2.54 6.93 5.25
CA ALA A 115 -3.52 7.84 4.67
C ALA A 115 -4.60 7.08 3.88
N ASN A 116 -4.20 6.14 3.01
CA ASN A 116 -5.14 5.31 2.26
C ASN A 116 -6.02 4.45 3.18
N HIS A 117 -5.43 3.88 4.23
CA HIS A 117 -6.16 3.04 5.18
C HIS A 117 -7.17 3.83 6.01
N ARG A 118 -6.80 5.02 6.49
CA ARG A 118 -7.73 5.90 7.22
C ARG A 118 -8.82 6.47 6.31
N LEU A 119 -8.50 6.74 5.04
CA LEU A 119 -9.50 7.10 4.04
C LEU A 119 -10.51 5.97 3.83
N HIS A 120 -10.02 4.73 3.64
CA HIS A 120 -10.88 3.56 3.54
C HIS A 120 -11.83 3.46 4.74
N HIS A 121 -11.32 3.57 5.97
CA HIS A 121 -12.16 3.51 7.16
C HIS A 121 -13.17 4.67 7.27
N SER A 122 -12.84 5.85 6.77
CA SER A 122 -13.77 6.99 6.81
C SER A 122 -14.88 6.92 5.76
N GLU A 123 -14.63 6.22 4.65
CA GLU A 123 -15.50 6.15 3.48
C GLU A 123 -15.84 4.70 3.09
N SER A 124 -15.70 3.78 4.04
CA SER A 124 -15.79 2.33 3.79
C SER A 124 -17.02 1.99 2.97
N ASP A 125 -16.78 1.31 1.83
CA ASP A 125 -17.80 0.84 0.88
C ASP A 125 -18.68 1.92 0.25
N GLN A 126 -18.23 3.17 0.31
CA GLN A 126 -18.85 4.31 -0.35
C GLN A 126 -17.89 4.95 -1.35
N GLN A 127 -18.35 5.95 -2.08
CA GLN A 127 -17.48 6.84 -2.83
C GLN A 127 -16.90 7.90 -1.87
N PRO A 128 -15.60 8.10 -1.80
CA PRO A 128 -14.52 7.67 -2.68
C PRO A 128 -13.58 6.58 -2.12
N ASP A 129 -14.12 5.52 -1.48
CA ASP A 129 -13.30 4.40 -1.01
C ASP A 129 -12.37 3.90 -2.13
N PRO A 130 -11.02 3.93 -1.95
CA PRO A 130 -10.09 3.63 -3.03
C PRO A 130 -10.14 2.17 -3.50
N HIS A 131 -10.51 1.24 -2.64
CA HIS A 131 -10.40 -0.20 -2.91
C HIS A 131 -11.60 -1.03 -2.41
N SER A 132 -12.79 -0.46 -2.44
CA SER A 132 -13.99 -1.18 -2.02
C SER A 132 -14.19 -2.50 -2.78
N PRO A 133 -14.46 -3.61 -2.08
CA PRO A 133 -14.78 -4.90 -2.70
C PRO A 133 -16.11 -4.89 -3.47
N PHE A 134 -17.00 -3.95 -3.19
CA PHE A 134 -18.26 -3.81 -3.93
C PHE A 134 -18.08 -3.30 -5.37
N VAL A 135 -16.92 -2.77 -5.73
CA VAL A 135 -16.59 -2.51 -7.13
C VAL A 135 -16.42 -3.83 -7.88
N ASN A 136 -15.44 -4.62 -7.54
CA ASN A 136 -15.23 -6.03 -7.88
C ASN A 136 -13.95 -6.56 -7.20
N PHE A 137 -13.75 -7.87 -7.23
CA PHE A 137 -12.59 -8.53 -6.61
C PHE A 137 -11.24 -8.06 -7.18
N ILE A 138 -11.10 -7.98 -8.50
CA ILE A 138 -9.83 -7.58 -9.14
C ILE A 138 -9.49 -6.13 -8.77
N TRP A 139 -10.50 -5.25 -8.73
CA TRP A 139 -10.31 -3.87 -8.34
C TRP A 139 -9.80 -3.76 -6.90
N SER A 140 -10.50 -4.37 -5.95
CA SER A 140 -10.16 -4.27 -4.53
C SER A 140 -8.82 -4.93 -4.20
N HIS A 141 -8.44 -5.98 -4.95
CA HIS A 141 -7.19 -6.70 -4.73
C HIS A 141 -5.97 -5.93 -5.23
N ILE A 142 -5.92 -5.57 -6.51
CA ILE A 142 -4.77 -4.91 -7.14
C ILE A 142 -5.13 -3.78 -8.10
N GLY A 143 -6.33 -3.79 -8.68
CA GLY A 143 -6.70 -2.88 -9.76
C GLY A 143 -6.58 -1.41 -9.36
N TRP A 144 -6.99 -1.07 -8.15
CA TRP A 144 -6.91 0.30 -7.62
C TRP A 144 -5.48 0.87 -7.57
N LEU A 145 -4.46 0.02 -7.52
CA LEU A 145 -3.05 0.42 -7.56
C LEU A 145 -2.56 0.75 -8.98
N TYR A 146 -3.24 0.22 -10.00
CA TYR A 146 -2.83 0.39 -11.40
C TYR A 146 -3.28 1.74 -11.97
N PHE A 147 -4.33 2.32 -11.42
CA PHE A 147 -4.94 3.52 -11.97
C PHE A 147 -4.63 4.75 -11.14
N ARG A 148 -4.46 5.88 -11.85
CA ARG A 148 -4.32 7.17 -11.20
C ARG A 148 -5.64 7.56 -10.54
N ASN A 149 -5.60 7.68 -9.24
CA ASN A 149 -6.68 8.25 -8.44
C ASN A 149 -6.21 9.58 -7.86
N ASP A 150 -6.78 10.67 -8.34
CA ASP A 150 -6.37 12.02 -7.92
C ASP A 150 -6.59 12.24 -6.42
N TYR A 151 -7.62 11.62 -5.84
CA TYR A 151 -7.90 11.77 -4.41
C TYR A 151 -6.82 11.15 -3.52
N THR A 152 -6.31 9.97 -3.88
CA THR A 152 -5.28 9.27 -3.09
C THR A 152 -3.86 9.80 -3.31
N ARG A 153 -3.66 10.68 -4.32
CA ARG A 153 -2.34 11.22 -4.71
C ARG A 153 -2.17 12.70 -4.46
N ILE A 154 -3.19 13.37 -3.97
CA ILE A 154 -3.11 14.80 -3.65
C ILE A 154 -2.39 14.97 -2.32
N ALA A 155 -1.45 15.93 -2.25
CA ALA A 155 -0.76 16.30 -1.00
C ALA A 155 -1.75 16.59 0.15
N GLY A 156 -2.94 17.11 -0.18
CA GLY A 156 -4.02 17.35 0.78
C GLY A 156 -4.53 16.07 1.45
N MET A 157 -4.54 14.92 0.77
CA MET A 157 -4.92 13.64 1.37
C MET A 157 -3.94 13.22 2.46
N LEU A 158 -2.64 13.31 2.20
CA LEU A 158 -1.60 13.05 3.21
C LEU A 158 -1.71 14.01 4.40
N GLN A 159 -1.97 15.30 4.14
CA GLN A 159 -2.17 16.29 5.20
C GLN A 159 -3.44 16.05 6.02
N LYS A 160 -4.50 15.53 5.38
CA LYS A 160 -5.76 15.20 6.07
C LYS A 160 -5.65 13.95 6.92
N TYR A 161 -5.12 12.87 6.37
CA TYR A 161 -5.19 11.54 6.98
C TYR A 161 -3.90 11.03 7.62
N ALA A 162 -2.72 11.62 7.30
CA ALA A 162 -1.42 11.20 7.83
C ALA A 162 -0.56 12.37 8.35
N LYS A 163 -1.19 13.50 8.71
CA LYS A 163 -0.47 14.67 9.23
C LYS A 163 0.42 14.33 10.43
N ASP A 164 -0.08 13.52 11.34
CA ASP A 164 0.64 13.04 12.52
C ASP A 164 1.89 12.21 12.19
N ILE A 165 1.81 11.42 11.12
CA ILE A 165 2.95 10.65 10.62
C ILE A 165 3.98 11.61 10.01
N LEU A 166 3.55 12.53 9.17
CA LEU A 166 4.43 13.50 8.50
C LEU A 166 5.11 14.52 9.43
N GLN A 167 4.64 14.65 10.66
CA GLN A 167 5.30 15.49 11.68
C GLN A 167 6.60 14.88 12.21
N ASP A 168 6.76 13.55 12.15
CA ASP A 168 8.02 12.90 12.51
C ASP A 168 9.02 12.98 11.34
N PRO A 169 10.22 13.59 11.54
CA PRO A 169 11.24 13.74 10.49
C PRO A 169 11.63 12.40 9.82
N PHE A 170 11.58 11.29 10.55
CA PHE A 170 11.88 9.97 10.01
C PHE A 170 10.89 9.57 8.91
N TYR A 171 9.59 9.72 9.15
CA TYR A 171 8.57 9.41 8.14
C TYR A 171 8.56 10.41 6.99
N MET A 172 8.81 11.69 7.29
CA MET A 172 8.96 12.71 6.26
C MET A 172 10.15 12.41 5.33
N TYR A 173 11.26 11.91 5.87
CA TYR A 173 12.41 11.47 5.08
C TYR A 173 12.04 10.30 4.15
N LEU A 174 11.35 9.27 4.67
CA LEU A 174 10.89 8.14 3.88
C LEU A 174 9.92 8.55 2.76
N GLU A 175 9.06 9.55 3.01
CA GLU A 175 8.10 10.04 2.02
C GLU A 175 8.76 10.85 0.90
N LYS A 176 9.80 11.63 1.21
CA LYS A 176 10.44 12.55 0.26
C LYS A 176 11.59 11.94 -0.53
N THR A 177 12.06 10.75 -0.15
CA THR A 177 13.27 10.15 -0.71
C THR A 177 13.00 8.77 -1.31
N TRP A 178 13.99 8.24 -2.00
CA TRP A 178 14.02 6.86 -2.48
C TRP A 178 14.43 5.83 -1.40
N ALA A 179 14.43 6.23 -0.12
CA ALA A 179 14.88 5.35 0.97
C ALA A 179 14.04 4.06 1.05
N GLY A 180 12.72 4.12 0.89
CA GLY A 180 11.87 2.92 0.89
C GLY A 180 12.26 1.90 -0.19
N PRO A 181 12.28 2.27 -1.48
CA PRO A 181 12.77 1.39 -2.54
C PRO A 181 14.19 0.88 -2.34
N MET A 182 15.11 1.70 -1.80
CA MET A 182 16.48 1.29 -1.52
C MET A 182 16.57 0.26 -0.39
N ILE A 183 15.76 0.40 0.66
CA ILE A 183 15.65 -0.59 1.75
C ILE A 183 15.15 -1.92 1.20
N TYR A 184 14.13 -1.91 0.35
CA TYR A 184 13.66 -3.11 -0.32
C TYR A 184 14.75 -3.76 -1.17
N LEU A 185 15.47 -2.99 -1.98
CA LEU A 185 16.56 -3.51 -2.80
C LEU A 185 17.68 -4.12 -1.94
N ALA A 186 18.06 -3.46 -0.85
CA ALA A 186 19.04 -3.99 0.09
C ALA A 186 18.59 -5.31 0.71
N HIS A 187 17.31 -5.44 1.04
CA HIS A 187 16.71 -6.69 1.53
C HIS A 187 16.81 -7.81 0.47
N VAL A 188 16.47 -7.53 -0.79
CA VAL A 188 16.58 -8.52 -1.89
C VAL A 188 18.03 -8.95 -2.08
N VAL A 189 18.97 -8.00 -2.10
CA VAL A 189 20.42 -8.29 -2.22
C VAL A 189 20.90 -9.13 -1.04
N LEU A 190 20.46 -8.82 0.18
CA LEU A 190 20.81 -9.61 1.36
C LEU A 190 20.39 -11.08 1.21
N PHE A 191 19.16 -11.36 0.80
CA PHE A 191 18.69 -12.73 0.60
C PHE A 191 19.43 -13.43 -0.53
N TYR A 192 19.73 -12.72 -1.61
CA TYR A 192 20.53 -13.26 -2.70
C TYR A 192 21.95 -13.65 -2.23
N VAL A 193 22.62 -12.76 -1.48
CA VAL A 193 23.98 -13.02 -0.94
C VAL A 193 23.96 -14.18 0.04
N VAL A 194 22.97 -14.24 0.94
CA VAL A 194 22.83 -15.37 1.88
C VAL A 194 22.62 -16.68 1.12
N GLY A 195 21.73 -16.69 0.13
CA GLY A 195 21.51 -17.87 -0.72
C GLY A 195 22.80 -18.32 -1.43
N PHE A 196 23.53 -17.37 -2.03
CA PHE A 196 24.79 -17.64 -2.71
C PHE A 196 25.86 -18.23 -1.77
N ILE A 197 26.02 -17.66 -0.57
CA ILE A 197 27.03 -18.15 0.42
C ILE A 197 26.63 -19.53 0.97
N THR A 198 25.34 -19.79 1.14
CA THR A 198 24.83 -21.08 1.68
C THR A 198 24.66 -22.15 0.60
N GLY A 199 24.95 -21.85 -0.66
CA GLY A 199 24.90 -22.80 -1.77
C GLY A 199 23.49 -23.07 -2.31
N TYR A 200 22.59 -22.10 -2.13
CA TYR A 200 21.21 -22.15 -2.64
C TYR A 200 20.98 -21.12 -3.74
#